data_9a31c00ae477d24aa19db3e709ae30b3
#
_entry.id   9a31c00ae477d24aa19db3e709ae30b3
#
_cell.length_a   1.000
_cell.length_b   1.000
_cell.length_c   1.000
_cell.angle_alpha   90.00
_cell.angle_beta   90.00
_cell.angle_gamma   90.00
#
_symmetry.space_group_name_H-M   'P 1'
#
loop_
_entity.id
_entity.type
_entity.pdbx_description
1 polymer ?
#
loop_
_entity_poly.entity_id
_entity_poly.type
_entity_poly.pdbx_seq_one_letter_code
_entity_poly.pdbx_strand_id
1 'polypeptide(L)'
;MQITITREYHLDKLSARFPFLEYLPEELRRHSGRIFNRDERTTEDYQILFIGKSGYGKSSTINALTGHNAMQTSDIEACTKDAFTVEYSLNAQKTRYLSFCDLPGIAESEKTDNEYLALYENMLYHCFCIVYVLRADMRDYTRDLALFREKLSPYRARIVIAINCADKAEPTSRESTDLTGEQIDNLERKRSSVSQIFHMPKEQVIYYSARERINLDALMHQIYNRMTI
;
A
#
# COMPACT_ATOMS: atom_id res chain seq x y z
N MET A 1 -14.40 -13.25 -8.65
CA MET A 1 -14.28 -11.96 -7.98
C MET A 1 -13.88 -10.93 -9.01
N GLN A 2 -14.58 -9.81 -9.09
CA GLN A 2 -14.39 -8.82 -10.14
C GLN A 2 -13.53 -7.67 -9.56
N ILE A 3 -12.50 -7.24 -10.30
CA ILE A 3 -11.75 -6.03 -9.97
C ILE A 3 -12.59 -4.86 -10.45
N THR A 4 -13.04 -4.01 -9.53
CA THR A 4 -13.83 -2.83 -9.89
C THR A 4 -12.88 -1.64 -9.98
N ILE A 5 -12.76 -1.04 -11.17
CA ILE A 5 -12.05 0.22 -11.36
C ILE A 5 -12.97 1.34 -10.90
N THR A 6 -12.58 2.01 -9.83
CA THR A 6 -13.44 3.01 -9.18
C THR A 6 -13.41 4.34 -9.94
N ARG A 7 -12.24 4.79 -10.41
CA ARG A 7 -12.04 6.03 -11.18
C ARG A 7 -10.70 6.08 -11.89
N GLU A 8 -10.67 6.69 -13.06
CA GLU A 8 -9.46 7.09 -13.76
C GLU A 8 -9.13 8.56 -13.47
N TYR A 9 -7.87 8.88 -13.17
CA TYR A 9 -7.38 10.23 -12.91
C TYR A 9 -6.16 10.53 -13.78
N HIS A 10 -5.85 11.82 -13.96
CA HIS A 10 -4.61 12.23 -14.60
C HIS A 10 -3.48 12.34 -13.57
N LEU A 11 -2.27 11.98 -13.99
CA LEU A 11 -1.08 11.96 -13.13
C LEU A 11 -0.74 13.36 -12.58
N ASP A 12 -1.04 14.45 -13.33
CA ASP A 12 -0.81 15.82 -12.90
C ASP A 12 -1.45 16.14 -11.53
N LYS A 13 -2.58 15.55 -11.21
CA LYS A 13 -3.21 15.71 -9.90
C LYS A 13 -2.48 14.98 -8.78
N LEU A 14 -1.84 13.85 -9.08
CA LEU A 14 -1.05 13.10 -8.12
C LEU A 14 0.35 13.68 -8.00
N SER A 15 0.98 14.06 -9.11
CA SER A 15 2.33 14.64 -9.15
C SER A 15 2.40 16.02 -8.52
N ALA A 16 1.34 16.83 -8.58
CA ALA A 16 1.25 18.09 -7.85
C ALA A 16 1.45 17.90 -6.33
N ARG A 17 1.10 16.71 -5.81
CA ARG A 17 1.28 16.35 -4.40
C ARG A 17 2.58 15.60 -4.12
N PHE A 18 2.99 14.79 -5.05
CA PHE A 18 4.22 13.99 -5.02
C PHE A 18 5.06 14.30 -6.27
N PRO A 19 5.77 15.45 -6.29
CA PRO A 19 6.47 15.95 -7.48
C PRO A 19 7.46 14.95 -8.08
N PHE A 20 8.03 14.05 -7.27
CA PHE A 20 8.94 13.01 -7.76
C PHE A 20 8.28 11.99 -8.71
N LEU A 21 6.94 11.90 -8.72
CA LEU A 21 6.22 11.03 -9.65
C LEU A 21 6.23 11.58 -11.10
N GLU A 22 6.43 12.89 -11.30
CA GLU A 22 6.62 13.48 -12.62
C GLU A 22 7.89 12.97 -13.30
N TYR A 23 8.87 12.64 -12.48
CA TYR A 23 10.16 12.09 -12.90
C TYR A 23 10.21 10.58 -12.72
N LEU A 24 9.13 9.87 -13.05
CA LEU A 24 9.23 8.41 -13.17
C LEU A 24 10.43 8.12 -14.08
N PRO A 25 11.51 7.46 -13.57
CA PRO A 25 12.76 7.35 -14.32
C PRO A 25 12.50 6.77 -15.71
N GLU A 26 13.39 7.15 -16.63
CA GLU A 26 13.42 6.55 -17.95
C GLU A 26 13.55 5.02 -17.89
N GLU A 27 14.07 4.49 -16.80
CA GLU A 27 14.16 3.08 -16.48
C GLU A 27 12.78 2.44 -16.23
N LEU A 28 11.85 3.11 -15.53
CA LEU A 28 10.45 2.69 -15.48
C LEU A 28 9.74 2.85 -16.84
N ARG A 29 10.26 3.71 -17.70
CA ARG A 29 9.81 3.79 -19.10
C ARG A 29 10.33 2.64 -19.94
N ARG A 30 11.44 2.00 -19.56
CA ARG A 30 12.07 0.87 -20.25
C ARG A 30 11.70 -0.50 -19.70
N HIS A 31 11.36 -0.58 -18.41
CA HIS A 31 10.83 -1.82 -17.87
C HIS A 31 9.35 -1.88 -18.22
N SER A 32 9.02 -2.73 -19.16
CA SER A 32 7.65 -3.00 -19.56
C SER A 32 6.78 -3.20 -18.32
N GLY A 33 5.93 -2.24 -18.05
CA GLY A 33 4.76 -2.43 -17.24
C GLY A 33 4.04 -3.67 -17.77
N ARG A 34 3.29 -4.37 -16.93
CA ARG A 34 2.64 -5.58 -17.40
C ARG A 34 1.58 -5.23 -18.41
N ILE A 35 1.62 -5.96 -19.51
CA ILE A 35 0.75 -5.74 -20.65
C ILE A 35 -0.63 -6.29 -20.30
N PHE A 36 -1.62 -5.41 -20.31
CA PHE A 36 -3.03 -5.75 -20.20
C PHE A 36 -3.74 -5.36 -21.51
N ASN A 37 -4.69 -6.17 -21.92
CA ASN A 37 -5.61 -5.81 -22.99
C ASN A 37 -6.84 -5.13 -22.39
N ARG A 38 -6.99 -3.84 -22.61
CA ARG A 38 -8.15 -3.04 -22.22
C ARG A 38 -8.82 -2.50 -23.47
N ASP A 39 -10.11 -2.76 -23.64
CA ASP A 39 -10.87 -2.22 -24.76
C ASP A 39 -10.12 -2.34 -26.11
N GLU A 40 -9.59 -3.52 -26.40
CA GLU A 40 -8.79 -3.82 -27.60
C GLU A 40 -7.43 -3.09 -27.69
N ARG A 41 -7.00 -2.41 -26.63
CA ARG A 41 -5.70 -1.73 -26.54
C ARG A 41 -4.75 -2.46 -25.62
N THR A 42 -3.49 -2.54 -26.02
CA THR A 42 -2.40 -3.00 -25.17
C THR A 42 -2.00 -1.88 -24.21
N THR A 43 -2.09 -2.10 -22.91
CA THR A 43 -1.72 -1.12 -21.87
C THR A 43 -0.64 -1.67 -20.95
N GLU A 44 0.20 -0.78 -20.44
CA GLU A 44 1.15 -1.06 -19.35
C GLU A 44 0.57 -0.57 -18.03
N ASP A 45 0.52 -1.44 -17.02
CA ASP A 45 0.00 -1.09 -15.70
C ASP A 45 1.06 -1.31 -14.61
N TYR A 46 1.37 -0.26 -13.86
CA TYR A 46 2.25 -0.27 -12.70
C TYR A 46 1.41 -0.42 -11.45
N GLN A 47 1.08 -1.66 -11.12
CA GLN A 47 0.12 -1.97 -10.06
C GLN A 47 0.78 -2.03 -8.69
N ILE A 48 0.22 -1.28 -7.72
CA ILE A 48 0.59 -1.26 -6.32
C ILE A 48 -0.53 -1.89 -5.51
N LEU A 49 -0.24 -2.99 -4.83
CA LEU A 49 -1.24 -3.70 -4.03
C LEU A 49 -1.15 -3.30 -2.56
N PHE A 50 -2.28 -3.00 -1.94
CA PHE A 50 -2.42 -2.77 -0.51
C PHE A 50 -3.02 -3.99 0.15
N ILE A 51 -2.24 -4.64 1.02
CA ILE A 51 -2.58 -5.90 1.69
C ILE A 51 -2.47 -5.70 3.21
N GLY A 52 -3.27 -6.41 3.98
CA GLY A 52 -3.29 -6.38 5.44
C GLY A 52 -4.69 -6.67 5.97
N LYS A 53 -4.83 -6.81 7.28
CA LYS A 53 -6.12 -7.08 7.91
C LYS A 53 -7.14 -5.99 7.65
N SER A 54 -8.43 -6.36 7.78
CA SER A 54 -9.51 -5.38 7.82
C SER A 54 -9.28 -4.38 8.96
N GLY A 55 -9.66 -3.12 8.77
CA GLY A 55 -9.46 -2.07 9.75
C GLY A 55 -8.01 -1.58 9.93
N TYR A 56 -7.03 -2.10 9.17
CA TYR A 56 -5.63 -1.61 9.23
C TYR A 56 -5.42 -0.32 8.46
N GLY A 57 -6.44 0.14 7.71
CA GLY A 57 -6.43 1.43 7.03
C GLY A 57 -5.86 1.40 5.61
N LYS A 58 -5.98 0.28 4.89
CA LYS A 58 -5.57 0.16 3.48
C LYS A 58 -6.27 1.21 2.59
N SER A 59 -7.61 1.20 2.59
CA SER A 59 -8.43 2.16 1.85
C SER A 59 -8.14 3.61 2.25
N SER A 60 -7.99 3.86 3.57
CA SER A 60 -7.64 5.19 4.09
C SER A 60 -6.26 5.63 3.62
N THR A 61 -5.30 4.69 3.50
CA THR A 61 -3.96 4.98 2.99
C THR A 61 -4.01 5.38 1.51
N ILE A 62 -4.74 4.63 0.69
CA ILE A 62 -4.92 4.97 -0.73
C ILE A 62 -5.56 6.36 -0.86
N ASN A 63 -6.65 6.63 -0.11
CA ASN A 63 -7.29 7.94 -0.11
C ASN A 63 -6.32 9.06 0.33
N ALA A 64 -5.49 8.80 1.35
CA ALA A 64 -4.52 9.76 1.83
C ALA A 64 -3.40 10.03 0.80
N LEU A 65 -2.89 9.01 0.13
CA LEU A 65 -1.88 9.12 -0.91
C LEU A 65 -2.41 9.84 -2.16
N THR A 66 -3.60 9.46 -2.60
CA THR A 66 -4.20 9.99 -3.84
C THR A 66 -4.85 11.36 -3.65
N GLY A 67 -5.18 11.75 -2.41
CA GLY A 67 -5.88 13.00 -2.12
C GLY A 67 -7.38 12.98 -2.46
N HIS A 68 -7.94 11.80 -2.73
CA HIS A 68 -9.33 11.61 -3.09
C HIS A 68 -10.00 10.59 -2.16
N ASN A 69 -11.28 10.77 -1.87
CA ASN A 69 -12.10 9.78 -1.18
C ASN A 69 -12.67 8.76 -2.21
N ALA A 70 -11.77 8.12 -2.95
CA ALA A 70 -12.15 7.15 -3.98
C ALA A 70 -12.53 5.79 -3.40
N MET A 71 -11.89 5.41 -2.28
CA MET A 71 -12.14 4.16 -1.58
C MET A 71 -13.17 4.38 -0.47
N GLN A 72 -14.11 3.44 -0.34
CA GLN A 72 -15.01 3.43 0.80
C GLN A 72 -14.25 3.05 2.06
N THR A 73 -14.44 3.80 3.12
CA THR A 73 -13.84 3.54 4.43
C THR A 73 -14.92 3.47 5.49
N SER A 74 -14.82 2.52 6.43
CA SER A 74 -15.67 2.46 7.62
C SER A 74 -14.81 2.04 8.81
N ASP A 75 -15.09 2.66 9.96
CA ASP A 75 -14.44 2.30 11.22
C ASP A 75 -15.16 1.13 11.94
N ILE A 76 -16.33 0.72 11.45
CA ILE A 76 -17.25 -0.21 12.14
C ILE A 76 -17.35 -1.56 11.43
N GLU A 77 -17.30 -1.60 10.11
CA GLU A 77 -17.47 -2.81 9.32
C GLU A 77 -16.35 -3.00 8.30
N ALA A 78 -16.06 -4.28 7.98
CA ALA A 78 -15.18 -4.62 6.86
C ALA A 78 -15.84 -4.18 5.54
N CYS A 79 -15.37 -3.07 4.96
CA CYS A 79 -15.97 -2.47 3.79
C CYS A 79 -15.55 -3.11 2.48
N THR A 80 -14.32 -3.64 2.43
CA THR A 80 -13.74 -4.14 1.18
C THR A 80 -13.97 -5.64 1.06
N LYS A 81 -14.99 -6.02 0.30
CA LYS A 81 -15.28 -7.44 -0.06
C LYS A 81 -14.72 -7.81 -1.42
N ASP A 82 -14.51 -6.83 -2.28
CA ASP A 82 -13.95 -6.96 -3.62
C ASP A 82 -12.67 -6.13 -3.75
N ALA A 83 -11.82 -6.45 -4.73
CA ALA A 83 -10.66 -5.61 -5.02
C ALA A 83 -11.09 -4.33 -5.74
N PHE A 84 -10.69 -3.18 -5.21
CA PHE A 84 -10.95 -1.88 -5.81
C PHE A 84 -9.67 -1.24 -6.29
N THR A 85 -9.71 -0.60 -7.46
CA THR A 85 -8.53 0.04 -8.06
C THR A 85 -8.82 1.50 -8.42
N VAL A 86 -7.88 2.36 -8.05
CA VAL A 86 -7.81 3.75 -8.52
C VAL A 86 -6.64 3.86 -9.48
N GLU A 87 -6.89 4.37 -10.68
CA GLU A 87 -5.92 4.42 -11.75
C GLU A 87 -5.59 5.84 -12.16
N TYR A 88 -4.31 6.07 -12.45
CA TYR A 88 -3.79 7.31 -13.01
C TYR A 88 -3.16 7.03 -14.35
N SER A 89 -3.60 7.72 -15.40
CA SER A 89 -2.93 7.63 -16.69
C SER A 89 -1.61 8.38 -16.65
N LEU A 90 -0.52 7.70 -17.05
CA LEU A 90 0.84 8.23 -17.08
C LEU A 90 1.17 8.94 -18.40
N ASN A 91 0.30 8.82 -19.41
CA ASN A 91 0.48 9.45 -20.69
C ASN A 91 -0.86 9.86 -21.34
N ALA A 92 -0.81 10.83 -22.24
CA ALA A 92 -1.99 11.35 -22.94
C ALA A 92 -2.69 10.28 -23.82
N GLN A 93 -1.95 9.28 -24.29
CA GLN A 93 -2.48 8.18 -25.10
C GLN A 93 -3.24 7.14 -24.28
N LYS A 94 -3.20 7.23 -22.94
CA LYS A 94 -3.84 6.28 -22.01
C LYS A 94 -3.43 4.82 -22.27
N THR A 95 -2.14 4.62 -22.51
CA THR A 95 -1.54 3.30 -22.71
C THR A 95 -0.69 2.87 -21.51
N ARG A 96 -0.47 3.77 -20.54
CA ARG A 96 0.34 3.52 -19.34
C ARG A 96 -0.40 4.03 -18.12
N TYR A 97 -0.45 3.20 -17.07
CA TYR A 97 -1.20 3.49 -15.85
C TYR A 97 -0.38 3.21 -14.59
N LEU A 98 -0.61 4.01 -13.57
CA LEU A 98 -0.23 3.74 -12.19
C LEU A 98 -1.50 3.42 -11.42
N SER A 99 -1.57 2.23 -10.85
CA SER A 99 -2.79 1.72 -10.20
C SER A 99 -2.57 1.42 -8.73
N PHE A 100 -3.43 1.95 -7.86
CA PHE A 100 -3.48 1.63 -6.43
C PHE A 100 -4.64 0.69 -6.19
N CYS A 101 -4.34 -0.52 -5.77
CA CYS A 101 -5.30 -1.61 -5.62
C CYS A 101 -5.55 -1.92 -4.14
N ASP A 102 -6.76 -1.68 -3.66
CA ASP A 102 -7.21 -2.08 -2.33
C ASP A 102 -7.74 -3.51 -2.38
N LEU A 103 -7.09 -4.40 -1.65
CA LEU A 103 -7.49 -5.79 -1.57
C LEU A 103 -8.32 -6.06 -0.30
N PRO A 104 -9.28 -6.99 -0.35
CA PRO A 104 -10.02 -7.41 0.84
C PRO A 104 -9.10 -7.75 2.00
N GLY A 105 -9.54 -7.54 3.23
CA GLY A 105 -8.76 -7.85 4.41
C GLY A 105 -8.44 -9.35 4.50
N ILE A 106 -7.18 -9.65 4.79
CA ILE A 106 -6.66 -11.01 5.00
C ILE A 106 -6.06 -11.14 6.40
N ALA A 107 -5.67 -12.36 6.77
CA ALA A 107 -5.24 -12.72 8.12
C ALA A 107 -6.35 -12.54 9.18
N GLU A 108 -7.62 -12.71 8.78
CA GLU A 108 -8.78 -12.68 9.67
C GLU A 108 -9.23 -14.09 10.08
N SER A 109 -9.38 -14.99 9.10
CA SER A 109 -9.69 -16.41 9.31
C SER A 109 -9.13 -17.25 8.16
N GLU A 110 -8.82 -18.53 8.42
CA GLU A 110 -8.33 -19.46 7.39
C GLU A 110 -9.31 -19.62 6.23
N LYS A 111 -10.61 -19.63 6.51
CA LYS A 111 -11.64 -19.80 5.48
C LYS A 111 -11.67 -18.59 4.55
N THR A 112 -11.72 -17.39 5.11
CA THR A 112 -11.75 -16.14 4.33
C THR A 112 -10.46 -15.95 3.56
N ASP A 113 -9.33 -16.26 4.18
CA ASP A 113 -8.01 -16.15 3.57
C ASP A 113 -7.90 -17.09 2.35
N ASN A 114 -8.39 -18.33 2.43
CA ASN A 114 -8.37 -19.26 1.30
C ASN A 114 -9.25 -18.81 0.12
N GLU A 115 -10.41 -18.20 0.40
CA GLU A 115 -11.28 -17.64 -0.65
C GLU A 115 -10.62 -16.49 -1.42
N TYR A 116 -9.83 -15.66 -0.71
CA TYR A 116 -9.13 -14.53 -1.31
C TYR A 116 -7.77 -14.90 -1.92
N LEU A 117 -7.14 -15.97 -1.49
CA LEU A 117 -5.79 -16.35 -1.92
C LEU A 117 -5.68 -16.59 -3.45
N ALA A 118 -6.68 -17.21 -4.07
CA ALA A 118 -6.66 -17.43 -5.51
C ALA A 118 -6.66 -16.12 -6.31
N LEU A 119 -7.39 -15.09 -5.81
CA LEU A 119 -7.35 -13.75 -6.37
C LEU A 119 -5.98 -13.12 -6.16
N TYR A 120 -5.44 -13.25 -4.94
CA TYR A 120 -4.14 -12.67 -4.59
C TYR A 120 -3.00 -13.24 -5.42
N GLU A 121 -2.96 -14.56 -5.65
CA GLU A 121 -1.85 -15.20 -6.35
C GLU A 121 -1.61 -14.60 -7.73
N ASN A 122 -2.67 -14.35 -8.50
CA ASN A 122 -2.54 -13.71 -9.81
C ASN A 122 -2.06 -12.25 -9.67
N MET A 123 -2.64 -11.49 -8.75
CA MET A 123 -2.29 -10.09 -8.55
C MET A 123 -0.87 -9.92 -8.00
N LEU A 124 -0.46 -10.75 -7.01
CA LEU A 124 0.88 -10.75 -6.44
C LEU A 124 1.96 -11.04 -7.49
N TYR A 125 1.68 -12.00 -8.37
CA TYR A 125 2.62 -12.32 -9.46
C TYR A 125 2.80 -11.12 -10.38
N HIS A 126 1.76 -10.34 -10.61
CA HIS A 126 1.71 -9.26 -11.59
C HIS A 126 2.00 -7.86 -11.06
N CYS A 127 1.98 -7.60 -9.76
CA CYS A 127 2.20 -6.27 -9.21
C CYS A 127 3.67 -5.85 -9.22
N PHE A 128 3.89 -4.54 -9.21
CA PHE A 128 5.21 -3.95 -9.06
C PHE A 128 5.63 -3.79 -7.61
N CYS A 129 4.68 -3.37 -6.76
CA CYS A 129 4.93 -3.13 -5.35
C CYS A 129 3.77 -3.68 -4.51
N ILE A 130 4.11 -4.20 -3.34
CA ILE A 130 3.17 -4.65 -2.32
C ILE A 130 3.37 -3.79 -1.10
N VAL A 131 2.34 -3.06 -0.70
CA VAL A 131 2.29 -2.32 0.56
C VAL A 131 1.58 -3.18 1.58
N TYR A 132 2.35 -3.80 2.47
CA TYR A 132 1.79 -4.61 3.55
C TYR A 132 1.50 -3.73 4.76
N VAL A 133 0.22 -3.45 4.98
CA VAL A 133 -0.23 -2.49 5.99
C VAL A 133 -0.38 -3.18 7.35
N LEU A 134 0.34 -2.67 8.34
CA LEU A 134 0.23 -3.00 9.76
C LEU A 134 -0.28 -1.78 10.55
N ARG A 135 -0.53 -1.93 11.85
CA ARG A 135 -0.89 -0.82 12.74
C ARG A 135 0.14 -0.63 13.85
N ALA A 136 0.42 0.62 14.20
CA ALA A 136 1.37 0.97 15.25
C ALA A 136 0.89 0.58 16.65
N ASP A 137 -0.43 0.64 16.90
CA ASP A 137 -1.06 0.32 18.19
C ASP A 137 -1.29 -1.20 18.42
N MET A 138 -1.00 -2.04 17.41
CA MET A 138 -1.09 -3.51 17.56
C MET A 138 0.21 -4.10 18.10
N ARG A 139 0.09 -5.14 18.92
CA ARG A 139 1.24 -5.86 19.51
C ARG A 139 1.39 -7.28 18.97
N ASP A 140 0.31 -7.90 18.55
CA ASP A 140 0.31 -9.28 18.02
C ASP A 140 0.22 -9.30 16.51
N TYR A 141 1.26 -9.83 15.89
CA TYR A 141 1.39 -10.03 14.44
C TYR A 141 1.44 -11.51 14.04
N THR A 142 1.01 -12.42 14.93
CA THR A 142 1.14 -13.88 14.70
C THR A 142 0.52 -14.30 13.36
N ARG A 143 -0.71 -13.86 13.09
CA ARG A 143 -1.39 -14.17 11.82
C ARG A 143 -0.77 -13.47 10.62
N ASP A 144 -0.36 -12.21 10.80
CA ASP A 144 0.33 -11.45 9.76
C ASP A 144 1.65 -12.14 9.36
N LEU A 145 2.38 -12.67 10.34
CA LEU A 145 3.61 -13.43 10.11
C LEU A 145 3.39 -14.75 9.40
N ALA A 146 2.34 -15.49 9.78
CA ALA A 146 2.00 -16.75 9.11
C ALA A 146 1.72 -16.49 7.63
N LEU A 147 0.83 -15.56 7.32
CA LEU A 147 0.51 -15.17 5.96
C LEU A 147 1.75 -14.69 5.18
N PHE A 148 2.57 -13.83 5.81
CA PHE A 148 3.78 -13.31 5.19
C PHE A 148 4.74 -14.43 4.80
N ARG A 149 4.97 -15.39 5.70
CA ARG A 149 5.87 -16.53 5.46
C ARG A 149 5.35 -17.46 4.37
N GLU A 150 4.06 -17.76 4.41
CA GLU A 150 3.44 -18.72 3.50
C GLU A 150 3.22 -18.18 2.09
N LYS A 151 2.81 -16.92 1.97
CA LYS A 151 2.32 -16.36 0.71
C LYS A 151 3.13 -15.20 0.16
N LEU A 152 3.70 -14.36 1.01
CA LEU A 152 4.34 -13.11 0.59
C LEU A 152 5.87 -13.20 0.54
N SER A 153 6.47 -14.16 1.21
CA SER A 153 7.94 -14.30 1.26
C SER A 153 8.64 -14.38 -0.11
N PRO A 154 8.05 -14.97 -1.18
CA PRO A 154 8.65 -14.97 -2.51
C PRO A 154 8.76 -13.56 -3.13
N TYR A 155 7.91 -12.63 -2.70
CA TYR A 155 7.82 -11.27 -3.25
C TYR A 155 8.56 -10.23 -2.41
N ARG A 156 9.39 -10.65 -1.46
CA ARG A 156 10.05 -9.82 -0.44
C ARG A 156 10.75 -8.57 -1.01
N ALA A 157 11.39 -8.69 -2.16
CA ALA A 157 12.08 -7.58 -2.82
C ALA A 157 11.11 -6.44 -3.23
N ARG A 158 9.83 -6.76 -3.49
CA ARG A 158 8.78 -5.82 -3.91
C ARG A 158 7.92 -5.33 -2.75
N ILE A 159 8.16 -5.79 -1.50
CA ILE A 159 7.33 -5.46 -0.34
C ILE A 159 7.85 -4.23 0.38
N VAL A 160 6.94 -3.32 0.72
CA VAL A 160 7.09 -2.27 1.74
C VAL A 160 6.18 -2.63 2.89
N ILE A 161 6.71 -2.78 4.11
CA ILE A 161 5.90 -2.90 5.31
C ILE A 161 5.56 -1.49 5.80
N ALA A 162 4.27 -1.17 5.83
CA ALA A 162 3.75 0.15 6.11
C ALA A 162 2.98 0.13 7.46
N ILE A 163 3.57 0.69 8.52
CA ILE A 163 3.00 0.73 9.87
C ILE A 163 2.14 1.99 9.97
N ASN A 164 0.83 1.83 9.77
CA ASN A 164 -0.17 2.90 9.86
C ASN A 164 -0.51 3.26 11.31
N CYS A 165 -1.26 4.34 11.50
CA CYS A 165 -1.70 4.85 12.80
C CYS A 165 -0.53 5.28 13.70
N ALA A 166 0.52 5.87 13.13
CA ALA A 166 1.62 6.45 13.90
C ALA A 166 1.16 7.51 14.91
N ASP A 167 0.05 8.20 14.60
CA ASP A 167 -0.64 9.14 15.49
C ASP A 167 -1.13 8.51 16.80
N LYS A 168 -1.27 7.18 16.86
CA LYS A 168 -1.68 6.42 18.05
C LYS A 168 -0.51 5.83 18.85
N ALA A 169 0.73 6.17 18.50
CA ALA A 169 1.89 5.80 19.30
C ALA A 169 1.82 6.46 20.67
N GLU A 170 2.23 5.75 21.72
CA GLU A 170 2.29 6.31 23.07
C GLU A 170 3.47 7.30 23.21
N PRO A 171 3.30 8.38 23.98
CA PRO A 171 2.07 8.81 24.62
C PRO A 171 1.04 9.33 23.60
N THR A 172 -0.24 8.96 23.78
CA THR A 172 -1.31 9.35 22.86
C THR A 172 -1.74 10.81 22.97
N SER A 173 -1.43 11.44 24.13
CA SER A 173 -1.70 12.86 24.37
C SER A 173 -0.66 13.73 23.64
N ARG A 174 -1.12 14.62 22.77
CA ARG A 174 -0.30 15.57 22.01
C ARG A 174 -0.93 16.94 22.05
N GLU A 175 -0.09 17.98 22.04
CA GLU A 175 -0.52 19.37 21.94
C GLU A 175 -0.68 19.81 20.46
N SER A 176 -0.09 19.06 19.53
CA SER A 176 -0.15 19.35 18.09
C SER A 176 -0.39 18.08 17.28
N THR A 177 -0.57 18.21 15.97
CA THR A 177 -0.63 17.07 15.03
C THR A 177 0.72 16.40 14.82
N ASP A 178 1.82 17.09 15.15
CA ASP A 178 3.17 16.55 15.01
C ASP A 178 3.46 15.50 16.09
N LEU A 179 4.26 14.52 15.72
CA LEU A 179 4.71 13.49 16.66
C LEU A 179 5.72 14.09 17.65
N THR A 180 5.56 13.75 18.92
CA THR A 180 6.54 14.09 19.96
C THR A 180 7.81 13.27 19.81
N GLY A 181 8.93 13.72 20.40
CA GLY A 181 10.19 12.96 20.40
C GLY A 181 10.00 11.54 20.98
N GLU A 182 9.23 11.39 22.06
CA GLU A 182 8.95 10.09 22.69
C GLU A 182 8.13 9.17 21.76
N GLN A 183 7.15 9.71 21.04
CA GLN A 183 6.40 8.96 20.03
C GLN A 183 7.31 8.49 18.89
N ILE A 184 8.21 9.35 18.42
CA ILE A 184 9.19 9.01 17.37
C ILE A 184 10.09 7.87 17.84
N ASP A 185 10.62 7.93 19.08
CA ASP A 185 11.46 6.89 19.65
C ASP A 185 10.71 5.54 19.78
N ASN A 186 9.45 5.59 20.19
CA ASN A 186 8.59 4.41 20.28
C ASN A 186 8.31 3.81 18.90
N LEU A 187 8.06 4.65 17.89
CA LEU A 187 7.84 4.22 16.51
C LEU A 187 9.11 3.65 15.88
N GLU A 188 10.29 4.20 16.16
CA GLU A 188 11.56 3.67 15.68
C GLU A 188 11.91 2.31 16.34
N ARG A 189 11.59 2.13 17.62
CA ARG A 189 11.67 0.81 18.28
C ARG A 189 10.71 -0.19 17.66
N LYS A 190 9.48 0.24 17.37
CA LYS A 190 8.47 -0.58 16.69
C LYS A 190 8.92 -0.98 15.29
N ARG A 191 9.42 -0.03 14.51
CA ARG A 191 9.97 -0.24 13.17
C ARG A 191 11.11 -1.26 13.19
N SER A 192 12.03 -1.15 14.14
CA SER A 192 13.14 -2.09 14.31
C SER A 192 12.64 -3.49 14.69
N SER A 193 11.66 -3.60 15.61
CA SER A 193 11.04 -4.86 15.99
C SER A 193 10.33 -5.53 14.80
N VAL A 194 9.53 -4.78 14.04
CA VAL A 194 8.84 -5.29 12.84
C VAL A 194 9.84 -5.76 11.78
N SER A 195 10.90 -4.99 11.53
CA SER A 195 12.00 -5.37 10.62
C SER A 195 12.59 -6.74 11.01
N GLN A 196 12.89 -6.95 12.28
CA GLN A 196 13.44 -8.21 12.79
C GLN A 196 12.45 -9.38 12.67
N ILE A 197 11.21 -9.18 13.11
CA ILE A 197 10.18 -10.23 13.14
C ILE A 197 9.82 -10.72 11.74
N PHE A 198 9.70 -9.79 10.78
CA PHE A 198 9.39 -10.10 9.38
C PHE A 198 10.63 -10.43 8.55
N HIS A 199 11.83 -10.33 9.14
CA HIS A 199 13.11 -10.48 8.45
C HIS A 199 13.19 -9.58 7.20
N MET A 200 12.75 -8.34 7.31
CA MET A 200 12.77 -7.34 6.25
C MET A 200 13.86 -6.28 6.53
N PRO A 201 14.54 -5.75 5.50
CA PRO A 201 15.42 -4.59 5.68
C PRO A 201 14.67 -3.44 6.35
N LYS A 202 15.33 -2.75 7.30
CA LYS A 202 14.68 -1.64 8.03
C LYS A 202 14.24 -0.52 7.08
N GLU A 203 14.92 -0.33 5.98
CA GLU A 203 14.60 0.64 4.93
C GLU A 203 13.25 0.35 4.25
N GLN A 204 12.82 -0.92 4.24
CA GLN A 204 11.53 -1.35 3.69
C GLN A 204 10.38 -1.29 4.70
N VAL A 205 10.65 -0.82 5.92
CA VAL A 205 9.64 -0.67 6.97
C VAL A 205 9.46 0.81 7.27
N ILE A 206 8.25 1.34 7.05
CA ILE A 206 7.91 2.76 7.24
C ILE A 206 6.75 2.88 8.21
N TYR A 207 6.83 3.80 9.18
CA TYR A 207 5.67 4.21 9.95
C TYR A 207 5.06 5.50 9.39
N TYR A 208 3.75 5.59 9.42
CA TYR A 208 3.00 6.74 8.91
C TYR A 208 1.62 6.84 9.56
N SER A 209 0.94 7.96 9.37
CA SER A 209 -0.48 8.10 9.66
C SER A 209 -1.23 8.55 8.41
N ALA A 210 -2.14 7.71 7.93
CA ALA A 210 -3.05 8.07 6.85
C ALA A 210 -4.01 9.19 7.28
N ARG A 211 -4.46 9.15 8.53
CA ARG A 211 -5.39 10.12 9.11
C ARG A 211 -4.76 11.49 9.27
N GLU A 212 -3.62 11.58 9.94
CA GLU A 212 -2.93 12.83 10.26
C GLU A 212 -1.94 13.24 9.16
N ARG A 213 -1.83 12.44 8.08
CA ARG A 213 -0.97 12.68 6.91
C ARG A 213 0.53 12.76 7.25
N ILE A 214 0.96 12.02 8.27
CA ILE A 214 2.35 11.95 8.71
C ILE A 214 3.10 10.95 7.84
N ASN A 215 4.31 11.29 7.39
CA ASN A 215 5.24 10.43 6.63
C ASN A 215 4.67 9.80 5.34
N LEU A 216 3.63 10.38 4.73
CA LEU A 216 3.08 9.88 3.47
C LEU A 216 4.10 9.98 2.32
N ASP A 217 4.92 11.03 2.31
CA ASP A 217 5.98 11.21 1.30
C ASP A 217 7.05 10.12 1.42
N ALA A 218 7.46 9.78 2.66
CA ALA A 218 8.40 8.70 2.91
C ALA A 218 7.84 7.34 2.47
N LEU A 219 6.55 7.08 2.72
CA LEU A 219 5.88 5.88 2.23
C LEU A 219 5.88 5.83 0.70
N MET A 220 5.52 6.94 0.04
CA MET A 220 5.48 7.00 -1.42
C MET A 220 6.87 6.84 -2.05
N HIS A 221 7.91 7.41 -1.43
CA HIS A 221 9.29 7.18 -1.85
C HIS A 221 9.69 5.70 -1.77
N GLN A 222 9.29 4.99 -0.72
CA GLN A 222 9.59 3.56 -0.60
C GLN A 222 8.83 2.72 -1.62
N ILE A 223 7.57 3.06 -1.90
CA ILE A 223 6.80 2.44 -2.97
C ILE A 223 7.52 2.63 -4.31
N TYR A 224 7.92 3.85 -4.61
CA TYR A 224 8.63 4.20 -5.82
C TYR A 224 9.96 3.43 -5.97
N ASN A 225 10.76 3.36 -4.92
CA ASN A 225 12.03 2.61 -4.92
C ASN A 225 11.83 1.11 -5.20
N ARG A 226 10.66 0.54 -4.87
CA ARG A 226 10.34 -0.87 -5.21
C ARG A 226 9.90 -1.03 -6.66
N MET A 227 9.43 0.03 -7.30
CA MET A 227 9.07 0.00 -8.71
C MET A 227 10.29 0.06 -9.63
N THR A 228 11.44 0.48 -9.13
CA THR A 228 12.69 0.68 -9.91
C THR A 228 13.67 -0.50 -9.85
N ILE A 229 13.32 -1.60 -9.16
CA ILE A 229 14.18 -2.79 -8.99
C ILE A 229 13.90 -3.87 -10.03
#